data_7566ee3b39e937942f5e939527d88be4
#
_entry.id   7566ee3b39e937942f5e939527d88be4
#
_cell.length_a   1.000
_cell.length_b   1.000
_cell.length_c   1.000
_cell.angle_alpha   90.00
_cell.angle_beta   90.00
_cell.angle_gamma   90.00
#
_symmetry.space_group_name_H-M   'P 1'
#
loop_
_entity.id
_entity.type
_entity.pdbx_description
1 polymer ?
#
loop_
_entity_poly.entity_id
_entity_poly.type
_entity_poly.pdbx_seq_one_letter_code
_entity_poly.pdbx_strand_id
1 'polypeptide(L)'
;KIIGVGETGLDFYYDNSDREKQIESFEIHIKAALDANIPLIIHSRNAEEKTFEVLNQYKDKNLKILMHCFTGSQKFAEKLLKFNTYFSASGIITFKNSIELQNTFKFLPQDKILIETDSPFLAPVPNRGKKNEPSFIDFTAKKLAEIKGIEKSELIKITTNNFNNLFFN
;
A
#
# COMPACT_ATOMS: atom_id res chain seq x y z
N LYS A 1 12.71 16.97 6.02
CA LYS A 1 11.73 16.56 7.03
C LYS A 1 11.34 15.11 6.77
N ILE A 2 11.42 14.25 7.78
CA ILE A 2 10.95 12.84 7.71
C ILE A 2 9.43 12.87 7.86
N ILE A 3 8.70 12.15 7.00
CA ILE A 3 7.23 12.13 6.98
C ILE A 3 6.65 10.72 7.17
N GLY A 4 7.48 9.68 7.21
CA GLY A 4 7.08 8.29 7.43
C GLY A 4 8.25 7.41 7.80
N VAL A 5 7.98 6.25 8.36
CA VAL A 5 8.94 5.18 8.68
C VAL A 5 8.71 4.03 7.71
N GLY A 6 9.74 3.59 7.04
CA GLY A 6 9.64 2.46 6.11
C GLY A 6 10.69 2.56 4.99
N GLU A 7 10.66 1.64 4.08
CA GLU A 7 9.79 0.50 3.92
C GLU A 7 10.15 -0.61 4.91
N THR A 8 9.16 -1.22 5.55
CA THR A 8 9.32 -2.31 6.53
C THR A 8 8.18 -3.32 6.39
N GLY A 9 8.30 -4.49 6.97
CA GLY A 9 7.25 -5.50 6.94
C GLY A 9 7.78 -6.90 6.66
N LEU A 10 6.96 -7.74 6.02
CA LEU A 10 7.24 -9.16 5.89
C LEU A 10 7.20 -9.62 4.43
N ASP A 11 8.27 -10.27 3.97
CA ASP A 11 8.36 -10.93 2.66
C ASP A 11 8.69 -12.42 2.85
N PHE A 12 7.66 -13.25 2.78
CA PHE A 12 7.80 -14.71 2.87
C PHE A 12 7.84 -15.38 1.48
N TYR A 13 7.92 -14.58 0.43
CA TYR A 13 8.11 -15.08 -0.93
C TYR A 13 9.61 -15.21 -1.27
N TYR A 14 10.39 -14.15 -1.03
CA TYR A 14 11.82 -14.18 -1.28
C TYR A 14 12.62 -14.79 -0.14
N ASP A 15 12.13 -14.67 1.10
CA ASP A 15 12.78 -15.20 2.32
C ASP A 15 14.27 -14.82 2.41
N ASN A 16 14.62 -13.60 2.02
CA ASN A 16 16.01 -13.12 1.98
C ASN A 16 16.63 -12.99 3.38
N SER A 17 15.83 -12.99 4.43
CA SER A 17 16.25 -13.05 5.82
C SER A 17 15.30 -13.92 6.63
N ASP A 18 15.80 -14.40 7.77
CA ASP A 18 15.05 -15.19 8.72
C ASP A 18 13.73 -14.52 9.12
N ARG A 19 12.63 -15.27 9.13
CA ARG A 19 11.28 -14.73 9.36
C ARG A 19 11.11 -14.13 10.75
N GLU A 20 11.77 -14.69 11.76
CA GLU A 20 11.73 -14.14 13.13
C GLU A 20 12.41 -12.78 13.18
N LYS A 21 13.54 -12.62 12.48
CA LYS A 21 14.24 -11.34 12.34
C LYS A 21 13.43 -10.32 11.54
N GLN A 22 12.70 -10.76 10.51
CA GLN A 22 11.78 -9.87 9.80
C GLN A 22 10.69 -9.35 10.74
N ILE A 23 10.10 -10.21 11.57
CA ILE A 23 9.07 -9.86 12.54
C ILE A 23 9.63 -8.89 13.59
N GLU A 24 10.79 -9.20 14.18
CA GLU A 24 11.47 -8.33 15.15
C GLU A 24 11.73 -6.95 14.56
N SER A 25 12.30 -6.88 13.35
CA SER A 25 12.55 -5.63 12.66
C SER A 25 11.24 -4.86 12.42
N PHE A 26 10.18 -5.54 11.98
CA PHE A 26 8.88 -4.94 11.75
C PHE A 26 8.31 -4.30 13.03
N GLU A 27 8.37 -5.00 14.16
CA GLU A 27 7.93 -4.48 15.47
C GLU A 27 8.73 -3.27 15.92
N ILE A 28 10.06 -3.25 15.68
CA ILE A 28 10.90 -2.09 15.98
C ILE A 28 10.44 -0.86 15.18
N HIS A 29 10.15 -1.04 13.89
CA HIS A 29 9.68 0.06 13.04
C HIS A 29 8.27 0.54 13.43
N ILE A 30 7.37 -0.37 13.85
CA ILE A 30 6.06 0.01 14.40
C ILE A 30 6.23 0.92 15.61
N LYS A 31 7.09 0.53 16.56
CA LYS A 31 7.39 1.33 17.77
C LYS A 31 7.95 2.70 17.38
N ALA A 32 8.92 2.75 16.47
CA ALA A 32 9.50 3.99 15.97
C ALA A 32 8.47 4.92 15.31
N ALA A 33 7.55 4.37 14.52
CA ALA A 33 6.48 5.14 13.90
C ALA A 33 5.50 5.71 14.93
N LEU A 34 5.15 4.92 15.94
CA LEU A 34 4.30 5.36 17.06
C LEU A 34 4.97 6.46 17.88
N ASP A 35 6.25 6.29 18.26
CA ASP A 35 7.02 7.26 19.04
C ASP A 35 7.18 8.60 18.29
N ALA A 36 7.41 8.53 16.98
CA ALA A 36 7.54 9.71 16.13
C ALA A 36 6.18 10.31 15.68
N ASN A 37 5.08 9.61 15.93
CA ASN A 37 3.73 9.95 15.46
C ASN A 37 3.66 10.24 13.95
N ILE A 38 4.30 9.39 13.14
CA ILE A 38 4.32 9.46 11.67
C ILE A 38 3.89 8.12 11.07
N PRO A 39 3.39 8.10 9.82
CA PRO A 39 2.92 6.89 9.18
C PRO A 39 3.99 5.80 9.05
N LEU A 40 3.56 4.56 9.18
CA LEU A 40 4.33 3.36 8.89
C LEU A 40 4.03 2.88 7.46
N ILE A 41 5.07 2.70 6.64
CA ILE A 41 4.97 2.25 5.25
C ILE A 41 5.33 0.76 5.22
N ILE A 42 4.34 -0.08 4.90
CA ILE A 42 4.41 -1.53 5.06
C ILE A 42 4.46 -2.26 3.73
N HIS A 43 5.46 -3.13 3.60
CA HIS A 43 5.53 -4.20 2.62
C HIS A 43 4.93 -5.49 3.18
N SER A 44 4.11 -6.20 2.39
CA SER A 44 3.64 -7.54 2.75
C SER A 44 3.53 -8.43 1.52
N ARG A 45 4.28 -9.53 1.50
CA ARG A 45 4.26 -10.49 0.39
C ARG A 45 4.26 -11.92 0.91
N ASN A 46 3.22 -12.68 0.56
CA ASN A 46 2.95 -14.04 1.09
C ASN A 46 2.95 -14.10 2.63
N ALA A 47 2.57 -13.00 3.30
CA ALA A 47 2.66 -12.83 4.74
C ALA A 47 1.41 -12.18 5.37
N GLU A 48 0.24 -12.21 4.69
CA GLU A 48 -0.97 -11.49 5.09
C GLU A 48 -1.38 -11.78 6.54
N GLU A 49 -1.49 -13.05 6.92
CA GLU A 49 -1.93 -13.44 8.26
C GLU A 49 -0.93 -12.98 9.32
N LYS A 50 0.37 -13.19 9.08
CA LYS A 50 1.40 -12.78 10.03
C LYS A 50 1.51 -11.26 10.14
N THR A 51 1.41 -10.53 9.02
CA THR A 51 1.35 -9.06 9.02
C THR A 51 0.17 -8.57 9.86
N PHE A 52 -1.02 -9.17 9.68
CA PHE A 52 -2.19 -8.83 10.47
C PHE A 52 -2.01 -9.17 11.95
N GLU A 53 -1.47 -10.36 12.30
CA GLU A 53 -1.19 -10.74 13.69
C GLU A 53 -0.29 -9.72 14.41
N VAL A 54 0.79 -9.31 13.77
CA VAL A 54 1.72 -8.31 14.33
C VAL A 54 1.00 -6.97 14.53
N LEU A 55 0.33 -6.45 13.50
CA LEU A 55 -0.40 -5.18 13.60
C LEU A 55 -1.50 -5.21 14.65
N ASN A 56 -2.19 -6.33 14.82
CA ASN A 56 -3.29 -6.47 15.78
C ASN A 56 -2.83 -6.35 17.24
N GLN A 57 -1.55 -6.54 17.55
CA GLN A 57 -1.00 -6.26 18.88
C GLN A 57 -1.00 -4.76 19.21
N TYR A 58 -1.08 -3.91 18.18
CA TYR A 58 -1.07 -2.45 18.28
C TYR A 58 -2.42 -1.81 17.96
N LYS A 59 -3.51 -2.60 17.92
CA LYS A 59 -4.85 -2.15 17.48
C LYS A 59 -5.41 -0.96 18.27
N ASP A 60 -5.05 -0.84 19.54
CA ASP A 60 -5.51 0.23 20.44
C ASP A 60 -4.56 1.46 20.43
N LYS A 61 -3.57 1.44 19.54
CA LYS A 61 -2.64 2.55 19.31
C LYS A 61 -3.03 3.35 18.08
N ASN A 62 -2.74 4.64 18.08
CA ASN A 62 -3.01 5.52 16.95
C ASN A 62 -1.95 5.36 15.85
N LEU A 63 -1.80 4.14 15.31
CA LEU A 63 -0.87 3.85 14.23
C LEU A 63 -1.51 4.21 12.88
N LYS A 64 -0.86 5.12 12.14
CA LYS A 64 -1.21 5.44 10.75
C LYS A 64 -0.44 4.50 9.82
N ILE A 65 -1.13 3.83 8.91
CA ILE A 65 -0.55 2.76 8.08
C ILE A 65 -0.73 3.07 6.60
N LEU A 66 0.34 2.89 5.82
CA LEU A 66 0.29 2.74 4.37
C LEU A 66 0.71 1.32 3.99
N MET A 67 -0.22 0.54 3.45
CA MET A 67 0.13 -0.69 2.75
C MET A 67 0.68 -0.32 1.37
N HIS A 68 1.99 -0.28 1.25
CA HIS A 68 2.72 0.05 0.02
C HIS A 68 2.55 -1.07 -1.01
N CYS A 69 2.43 -0.68 -2.29
CA CYS A 69 2.30 -1.60 -3.42
C CYS A 69 1.35 -2.77 -3.12
N PHE A 70 0.13 -2.44 -2.63
CA PHE A 70 -0.78 -3.44 -2.10
C PHE A 70 -1.20 -4.45 -3.18
N THR A 71 -0.90 -5.71 -2.93
CA THR A 71 -1.25 -6.85 -3.79
C THR A 71 -2.01 -7.94 -3.03
N GLY A 72 -2.43 -7.64 -1.81
CA GLY A 72 -3.11 -8.58 -0.93
C GLY A 72 -4.57 -8.88 -1.34
N SER A 73 -5.11 -9.88 -0.69
CA SER A 73 -6.50 -10.31 -0.87
C SER A 73 -7.49 -9.27 -0.34
N GLN A 74 -8.73 -9.29 -0.85
CA GLN A 74 -9.82 -8.46 -0.31
C GLN A 74 -10.05 -8.75 1.18
N LYS A 75 -10.00 -10.03 1.58
CA LYS A 75 -10.15 -10.44 2.99
C LYS A 75 -9.08 -9.82 3.89
N PHE A 76 -7.85 -9.71 3.40
CA PHE A 76 -6.79 -9.04 4.13
C PHE A 76 -7.04 -7.53 4.21
N ALA A 77 -7.45 -6.90 3.11
CA ALA A 77 -7.82 -5.50 3.09
C ALA A 77 -8.97 -5.19 4.09
N GLU A 78 -10.01 -6.03 4.14
CA GLU A 78 -11.12 -5.92 5.11
C GLU A 78 -10.65 -5.96 6.57
N LYS A 79 -9.70 -6.85 6.89
CA LYS A 79 -9.11 -6.91 8.22
C LYS A 79 -8.34 -5.62 8.55
N LEU A 80 -7.58 -5.10 7.59
CA LEU A 80 -6.75 -3.91 7.76
C LEU A 80 -7.56 -2.60 7.82
N LEU A 81 -8.75 -2.54 7.25
CA LEU A 81 -9.66 -1.39 7.38
C LEU A 81 -10.15 -1.13 8.83
N LYS A 82 -9.91 -2.06 9.75
CA LYS A 82 -10.15 -1.85 11.20
C LYS A 82 -9.13 -0.91 11.83
N PHE A 83 -8.03 -0.63 11.15
CA PHE A 83 -6.99 0.32 11.54
C PHE A 83 -7.08 1.58 10.67
N ASN A 84 -6.32 2.62 11.01
CA ASN A 84 -6.15 3.79 10.15
C ASN A 84 -5.20 3.46 8.99
N THR A 85 -5.68 2.63 8.06
CA THR A 85 -4.88 2.10 6.95
C THR A 85 -5.28 2.72 5.62
N TYR A 86 -4.26 3.06 4.84
CA TYR A 86 -4.34 3.43 3.43
C TYR A 86 -3.67 2.35 2.57
N PHE A 87 -4.09 2.25 1.30
CA PHE A 87 -3.62 1.23 0.37
C PHE A 87 -3.16 1.90 -0.92
N SER A 88 -1.91 1.69 -1.33
CA SER A 88 -1.45 2.25 -2.60
C SER A 88 -1.54 1.24 -3.75
N ALA A 89 -2.09 1.71 -4.87
CA ALA A 89 -2.14 0.99 -6.12
C ALA A 89 -0.90 1.30 -6.96
N SER A 90 -0.15 0.28 -7.35
CA SER A 90 0.98 0.37 -8.28
C SER A 90 0.59 -0.02 -9.71
N GLY A 91 1.56 0.00 -10.61
CA GLY A 91 1.36 -0.42 -12.01
C GLY A 91 0.74 -1.80 -12.21
N ILE A 92 0.84 -2.69 -11.22
CA ILE A 92 0.25 -4.04 -11.24
C ILE A 92 -1.27 -3.99 -11.51
N ILE A 93 -1.98 -2.97 -11.03
CA ILE A 93 -3.42 -2.86 -11.21
C ILE A 93 -3.84 -2.78 -12.69
N THR A 94 -2.90 -2.43 -13.57
CA THR A 94 -3.12 -2.35 -15.03
C THR A 94 -2.97 -3.69 -15.75
N PHE A 95 -2.44 -4.74 -15.06
CA PHE A 95 -2.12 -6.00 -15.70
C PHE A 95 -3.39 -6.84 -15.96
N LYS A 96 -3.40 -7.58 -17.07
CA LYS A 96 -4.56 -8.41 -17.46
C LYS A 96 -4.94 -9.47 -16.41
N ASN A 97 -3.94 -10.02 -15.73
CA ASN A 97 -4.11 -11.10 -14.75
C ASN A 97 -4.36 -10.59 -13.32
N SER A 98 -4.54 -9.28 -13.13
CA SER A 98 -4.74 -8.66 -11.80
C SER A 98 -6.22 -8.47 -11.44
N ILE A 99 -7.11 -9.33 -11.94
CA ILE A 99 -8.57 -9.19 -11.75
C ILE A 99 -8.95 -9.18 -10.26
N GLU A 100 -8.39 -10.08 -9.46
CA GLU A 100 -8.66 -10.14 -8.02
C GLU A 100 -8.21 -8.84 -7.33
N LEU A 101 -7.03 -8.34 -7.65
CA LEU A 101 -6.53 -7.07 -7.14
C LEU A 101 -7.42 -5.89 -7.56
N GLN A 102 -7.87 -5.87 -8.83
CA GLN A 102 -8.81 -4.85 -9.32
C GLN A 102 -10.13 -4.89 -8.53
N ASN A 103 -10.65 -6.08 -8.22
CA ASN A 103 -11.84 -6.25 -7.40
C ASN A 103 -11.60 -5.75 -5.96
N THR A 104 -10.42 -6.02 -5.39
CA THR A 104 -10.04 -5.50 -4.08
C THR A 104 -10.02 -3.97 -4.07
N PHE A 105 -9.40 -3.33 -5.07
CA PHE A 105 -9.40 -1.87 -5.17
C PHE A 105 -10.78 -1.29 -5.47
N LYS A 106 -11.65 -2.01 -6.20
CA LYS A 106 -13.05 -1.63 -6.39
C LYS A 106 -13.81 -1.59 -5.06
N PHE A 107 -13.57 -2.56 -4.17
CA PHE A 107 -14.15 -2.66 -2.84
C PHE A 107 -13.63 -1.58 -1.89
N LEU A 108 -12.32 -1.29 -1.85
CA LEU A 108 -11.71 -0.35 -0.92
C LEU A 108 -12.39 1.04 -0.94
N PRO A 109 -12.60 1.69 0.21
CA PRO A 109 -13.15 3.06 0.27
C PRO A 109 -12.24 4.05 -0.47
N GLN A 110 -12.83 5.02 -1.16
CA GLN A 110 -12.08 6.01 -1.96
C GLN A 110 -11.16 6.88 -1.11
N ASP A 111 -11.54 7.17 0.14
CA ASP A 111 -10.76 7.94 1.11
C ASP A 111 -9.59 7.17 1.73
N LYS A 112 -9.39 5.91 1.34
CA LYS A 112 -8.31 5.04 1.83
C LYS A 112 -7.34 4.59 0.74
N ILE A 113 -7.44 5.11 -0.47
CA ILE A 113 -6.59 4.70 -1.58
C ILE A 113 -5.57 5.77 -1.96
N LEU A 114 -4.38 5.32 -2.35
CA LEU A 114 -3.29 6.10 -2.91
C LEU A 114 -2.83 5.48 -4.23
N ILE A 115 -1.97 6.16 -4.96
CA ILE A 115 -1.29 5.64 -6.14
C ILE A 115 0.22 5.81 -6.00
N GLU A 116 0.97 4.89 -6.58
CA GLU A 116 2.43 4.91 -6.60
C GLU A 116 2.99 4.30 -7.88
N THR A 117 4.27 4.40 -8.09
CA THR A 117 4.95 3.78 -9.25
C THR A 117 5.68 2.51 -8.90
N ASP A 118 6.33 2.44 -7.77
CA ASP A 118 7.35 1.44 -7.41
C ASP A 118 8.53 1.41 -8.42
N SER A 119 8.85 2.59 -9.00
CA SER A 119 9.95 2.70 -9.96
C SER A 119 11.29 2.27 -9.34
N PRO A 120 12.12 1.52 -10.05
CA PRO A 120 12.09 1.23 -11.50
C PRO A 120 11.32 -0.03 -11.89
N PHE A 121 10.55 -0.62 -10.98
CA PHE A 121 9.81 -1.87 -11.16
C PHE A 121 8.36 -1.61 -11.61
N LEU A 122 7.64 -2.67 -11.96
CA LEU A 122 6.18 -2.70 -12.12
C LEU A 122 5.61 -1.70 -13.14
N ALA A 123 6.35 -1.42 -14.24
CA ALA A 123 5.85 -0.53 -15.28
C ALA A 123 4.42 -0.89 -15.71
N PRO A 124 3.48 0.08 -15.68
CA PRO A 124 2.08 -0.16 -16.05
C PRO A 124 1.91 -0.43 -17.54
N VAL A 125 0.80 -1.06 -17.93
CA VAL A 125 0.39 -1.14 -19.34
C VAL A 125 0.12 0.28 -19.85
N PRO A 126 0.61 0.66 -21.07
CA PRO A 126 1.22 -0.17 -22.11
C PRO A 126 2.75 -0.35 -21.99
N ASN A 127 3.38 0.16 -20.97
CA ASN A 127 4.85 0.19 -20.84
C ASN A 127 5.42 -1.06 -20.17
N ARG A 128 4.63 -2.10 -19.98
CA ARG A 128 5.07 -3.34 -19.36
C ARG A 128 6.30 -3.93 -20.08
N GLY A 129 7.29 -4.41 -19.28
CA GLY A 129 8.56 -4.90 -19.80
C GLY A 129 9.64 -3.84 -19.99
N LYS A 130 9.29 -2.55 -19.86
CA LYS A 130 10.25 -1.44 -19.79
C LYS A 130 10.62 -1.14 -18.34
N LYS A 131 11.70 -0.39 -18.14
CA LYS A 131 12.02 0.23 -16.87
C LYS A 131 10.92 1.25 -16.52
N ASN A 132 10.36 1.14 -15.32
CA ASN A 132 9.34 2.08 -14.85
C ASN A 132 9.95 3.42 -14.45
N GLU A 133 9.17 4.48 -14.54
CA GLU A 133 9.55 5.84 -14.15
C GLU A 133 8.36 6.59 -13.55
N PRO A 134 8.58 7.66 -12.74
CA PRO A 134 7.50 8.40 -12.10
C PRO A 134 6.43 8.94 -13.04
N SER A 135 6.78 9.29 -14.27
CA SER A 135 5.83 9.81 -15.28
C SER A 135 4.74 8.79 -15.65
N PHE A 136 5.00 7.48 -15.47
CA PHE A 136 4.05 6.41 -15.79
C PHE A 136 2.92 6.26 -14.76
N ILE A 137 2.95 7.01 -13.66
CA ILE A 137 1.87 7.01 -12.67
C ILE A 137 0.51 7.36 -13.28
N ASP A 138 0.49 8.12 -14.37
CA ASP A 138 -0.72 8.52 -15.08
C ASP A 138 -1.53 7.30 -15.58
N PHE A 139 -0.86 6.23 -16.01
CA PHE A 139 -1.51 4.99 -16.44
C PHE A 139 -2.16 4.25 -15.25
N THR A 140 -1.50 4.24 -14.10
CA THR A 140 -2.05 3.68 -12.86
C THR A 140 -3.28 4.47 -12.42
N ALA A 141 -3.19 5.80 -12.42
CA ALA A 141 -4.31 6.69 -12.08
C ALA A 141 -5.51 6.47 -13.01
N LYS A 142 -5.28 6.42 -14.32
CA LYS A 142 -6.34 6.15 -15.31
C LYS A 142 -7.04 4.82 -15.04
N LYS A 143 -6.26 3.74 -14.83
CA LYS A 143 -6.83 2.41 -14.57
C LYS A 143 -7.62 2.37 -13.27
N LEU A 144 -7.11 2.99 -12.21
CA LEU A 144 -7.81 3.01 -10.93
C LEU A 144 -9.11 3.84 -11.00
N ALA A 145 -9.12 4.94 -11.75
CA ALA A 145 -10.34 5.73 -12.01
C ALA A 145 -11.40 4.89 -12.72
N GLU A 146 -11.01 4.13 -13.77
CA GLU A 146 -11.90 3.19 -14.46
C GLU A 146 -12.51 2.15 -13.49
N ILE A 147 -11.69 1.57 -12.59
CA ILE A 147 -12.13 0.59 -11.59
C ILE A 147 -13.11 1.21 -10.60
N LYS A 148 -12.87 2.46 -10.20
CA LYS A 148 -13.73 3.20 -9.26
C LYS A 148 -14.97 3.80 -9.92
N GLY A 149 -15.06 3.80 -11.25
CA GLY A 149 -16.18 4.38 -11.99
C GLY A 149 -16.26 5.91 -11.85
N ILE A 150 -15.14 6.60 -11.76
CA ILE A 150 -15.03 8.06 -11.62
C ILE A 150 -14.07 8.64 -12.66
N GLU A 151 -14.13 9.95 -12.85
CA GLU A 151 -13.20 10.66 -13.73
C GLU A 151 -11.75 10.64 -13.14
N LYS A 152 -10.75 10.54 -14.03
CA LYS A 152 -9.32 10.54 -13.60
C LYS A 152 -8.97 11.80 -12.81
N SER A 153 -9.48 12.96 -13.19
CA SER A 153 -9.24 14.22 -12.47
C SER A 153 -9.79 14.21 -11.05
N GLU A 154 -10.92 13.52 -10.83
CA GLU A 154 -11.50 13.32 -9.51
C GLU A 154 -10.63 12.36 -8.69
N LEU A 155 -10.20 11.22 -9.26
CA LEU A 155 -9.29 10.30 -8.58
C LEU A 155 -8.02 10.99 -8.12
N ILE A 156 -7.40 11.81 -8.97
CA ILE A 156 -6.17 12.57 -8.62
C ILE A 156 -6.42 13.46 -7.40
N LYS A 157 -7.56 14.16 -7.34
CA LYS A 157 -7.92 14.99 -6.18
C LYS A 157 -8.07 14.13 -4.91
N ILE A 158 -8.80 13.01 -5.01
CA ILE A 158 -9.01 12.09 -3.89
C ILE A 158 -7.68 11.57 -3.37
N THR A 159 -6.83 11.02 -4.23
CA THR A 159 -5.55 10.44 -3.81
C THR A 159 -4.58 11.48 -3.27
N THR A 160 -4.59 12.71 -3.80
CA THR A 160 -3.82 13.83 -3.25
C THR A 160 -4.30 14.21 -1.86
N ASN A 161 -5.62 14.31 -1.64
CA ASN A 161 -6.18 14.59 -0.32
C ASN A 161 -5.86 13.46 0.67
N ASN A 162 -5.96 12.20 0.25
CA ASN A 162 -5.62 11.05 1.07
C ASN A 162 -4.14 11.06 1.48
N PHE A 163 -3.24 11.42 0.56
CA PHE A 163 -1.83 11.58 0.86
C PHE A 163 -1.61 12.68 1.92
N ASN A 164 -2.23 13.83 1.76
CA ASN A 164 -2.13 14.92 2.73
C ASN A 164 -2.70 14.51 4.10
N ASN A 165 -3.83 13.80 4.12
CA ASN A 165 -4.44 13.32 5.36
C ASN A 165 -3.56 12.30 6.09
N LEU A 166 -2.90 11.41 5.34
CA LEU A 166 -2.01 10.42 5.93
C LEU A 166 -0.73 11.04 6.49
N PHE A 167 -0.06 11.89 5.71
CA PHE A 167 1.32 12.32 6.00
C PHE A 167 1.43 13.68 6.69
N PHE A 168 0.40 14.53 6.64
CA PHE A 168 0.49 15.91 7.12
C PHE A 168 -0.61 16.32 8.12
N ASN A 169 -1.60 15.48 8.35
CA ASN A 169 -2.64 15.64 9.36
C ASN A 169 -2.54 14.49 10.38
#